data_584cde8a23abd3290f55241dc6973466
#
_entry.id   584cde8a23abd3290f55241dc6973466
#
_cell.length_a   1.000
_cell.length_b   1.000
_cell.length_c   1.000
_cell.angle_alpha   90.00
_cell.angle_beta   90.00
_cell.angle_gamma   90.00
#
_symmetry.space_group_name_H-M   'P 1'
#
loop_
_entity.id
_entity.type
_entity.pdbx_description
1 polymer ?
#
loop_
_entity_poly.entity_id
_entity_poly.type
_entity_poly.pdbx_seq_one_letter_code
_entity_poly.pdbx_strand_id
1 'polypeptide(L)'
;MAFTFQINNTLKFKHDEKLLAKAEACRPVIHKKEYSPSGIVELCENPALLGGWGVREGEKKIDNISEYGLKRDDRIILDFGDHRVGTFRIHIDQTGSPMDAPLYLRIKFAEMPVELAAQSENYDGWLSRSWIQEEFVHLDELPADLVLPRRYSFRYVELMVVDTSPKWQAVFSNPAVITESSASYEGFTPLKLEDHKLQKIYDVGVKTLADCMQDVFEDGPKRDRRLWLGDLRLQALANYATFDQPDLVKRCLYLFAAMTTEEGKISANIFTKPKVVPDDTFLFEYSLFFISTLYDYHEAHPDLDFVCELFPIAKCQMDITLSMFDGEGRLLVDDDYPVFVDWSNDFNKDTAGQAEVIYVLKQFIALAKAIDVPEEEMAEYGQALERISCYAKERLYDQEKSLFVTSVNEYNIGSQVWMVLAHVMDDEENKKIMQAAVREFFPVKNIATPYMYHHIVQALFEAGLKDEAVQLMKDYWGKMIALGADTYWEAFDPDCPDYSPYGSPIVNSYCHAWSCTPVYLIKKYLT
;
A
#
# COMPACT_ATOMS: atom_id res chain seq x y z
N MET A 1 -18.27 -5.03 -0.42
CA MET A 1 -17.09 -4.64 -1.22
C MET A 1 -17.50 -4.64 -2.68
N ALA A 2 -17.51 -3.46 -3.30
CA ALA A 2 -17.93 -3.34 -4.69
C ALA A 2 -16.72 -3.36 -5.63
N PHE A 3 -15.95 -4.46 -5.61
CA PHE A 3 -15.07 -4.75 -6.72
C PHE A 3 -15.92 -5.38 -7.82
N THR A 4 -15.91 -4.79 -9.00
CA THR A 4 -16.53 -5.41 -10.15
C THR A 4 -15.61 -6.53 -10.63
N PHE A 5 -16.07 -7.75 -10.56
CA PHE A 5 -15.41 -8.91 -11.20
C PHE A 5 -15.85 -9.08 -12.66
N GLN A 6 -16.54 -8.08 -13.22
CA GLN A 6 -17.07 -8.13 -14.58
C GLN A 6 -16.36 -7.09 -15.43
N ILE A 7 -15.93 -7.50 -16.62
CA ILE A 7 -15.42 -6.57 -17.62
C ILE A 7 -16.54 -5.64 -18.04
N ASN A 8 -16.41 -4.36 -17.74
CA ASN A 8 -17.35 -3.35 -18.17
C ASN A 8 -17.00 -2.85 -19.57
N ASN A 9 -17.55 -3.51 -20.60
CA ASN A 9 -17.30 -3.18 -22.00
C ASN A 9 -18.00 -1.87 -22.44
N THR A 10 -18.79 -1.23 -21.60
CA THR A 10 -19.50 0.02 -21.92
C THR A 10 -18.70 1.25 -21.52
N LEU A 11 -17.75 1.12 -20.61
CA LEU A 11 -16.88 2.21 -20.18
C LEU A 11 -15.90 2.59 -21.29
N LYS A 12 -15.83 3.89 -21.56
CA LYS A 12 -14.86 4.48 -22.47
C LYS A 12 -14.00 5.47 -21.71
N PHE A 13 -12.70 5.35 -21.92
CA PHE A 13 -11.72 6.23 -21.33
C PHE A 13 -11.08 7.12 -22.39
N LYS A 14 -10.83 8.35 -22.01
CA LYS A 14 -9.95 9.25 -22.77
C LYS A 14 -8.52 8.76 -22.66
N HIS A 15 -7.70 9.13 -23.64
CA HIS A 15 -6.25 8.95 -23.61
C HIS A 15 -5.64 10.26 -24.11
N ASP A 16 -5.45 11.21 -23.19
CA ASP A 16 -4.81 12.47 -23.53
C ASP A 16 -3.31 12.28 -23.77
N GLU A 17 -2.92 12.29 -25.04
CA GLU A 17 -1.54 12.05 -25.46
C GLU A 17 -0.55 13.09 -24.88
N LYS A 18 -1.00 14.34 -24.63
CA LYS A 18 -0.14 15.38 -24.06
C LYS A 18 0.18 15.10 -22.60
N LEU A 19 -0.84 14.74 -21.82
CA LEU A 19 -0.65 14.37 -20.41
C LEU A 19 0.13 13.06 -20.29
N LEU A 20 -0.12 12.07 -21.16
CA LEU A 20 0.68 10.85 -21.20
C LEU A 20 2.15 11.12 -21.54
N ALA A 21 2.43 12.03 -22.47
CA ALA A 21 3.81 12.43 -22.78
C ALA A 21 4.50 13.11 -21.59
N LYS A 22 3.77 13.92 -20.81
CA LYS A 22 4.29 14.53 -19.58
C LYS A 22 4.53 13.48 -18.49
N ALA A 23 3.62 12.53 -18.32
CA ALA A 23 3.82 11.39 -17.43
C ALA A 23 5.09 10.59 -17.81
N GLU A 24 5.34 10.44 -19.12
CA GLU A 24 6.55 9.76 -19.60
C GLU A 24 7.82 10.58 -19.35
N ALA A 25 7.76 11.90 -19.50
CA ALA A 25 8.88 12.79 -19.18
C ALA A 25 9.26 12.78 -17.69
N CYS A 26 8.30 12.48 -16.80
CA CYS A 26 8.52 12.31 -15.36
C CYS A 26 8.82 10.87 -14.96
N ARG A 27 9.12 9.96 -15.91
CA ARG A 27 9.47 8.57 -15.59
C ARG A 27 10.76 8.52 -14.77
N PRO A 28 10.76 7.86 -13.60
CA PRO A 28 11.94 7.80 -12.76
C PRO A 28 13.01 6.86 -13.34
N VAL A 29 14.25 7.07 -12.88
CA VAL A 29 15.32 6.12 -13.12
C VAL A 29 15.14 4.92 -12.18
N ILE A 30 15.17 3.71 -12.73
CA ILE A 30 15.15 2.47 -11.94
C ILE A 30 16.58 2.09 -11.59
N HIS A 31 16.90 2.14 -10.32
CA HIS A 31 18.18 1.70 -9.77
C HIS A 31 18.18 0.18 -9.63
N LYS A 32 19.25 -0.46 -10.10
CA LYS A 32 19.43 -1.91 -10.00
C LYS A 32 20.65 -2.22 -9.15
N LYS A 33 20.52 -3.17 -8.25
CA LYS A 33 21.61 -3.64 -7.40
C LYS A 33 21.53 -5.14 -7.20
N GLU A 34 22.67 -5.81 -7.23
CA GLU A 34 22.76 -7.24 -7.00
C GLU A 34 22.99 -7.53 -5.52
N TYR A 35 22.25 -8.53 -5.01
CA TYR A 35 22.42 -9.06 -3.67
C TYR A 35 22.45 -10.57 -3.69
N SER A 36 23.35 -11.14 -2.89
CA SER A 36 23.41 -12.58 -2.59
C SER A 36 22.68 -12.87 -1.28
N PRO A 37 22.19 -14.09 -1.05
CA PRO A 37 21.62 -14.46 0.25
C PRO A 37 22.66 -14.35 1.37
N SER A 38 22.20 -13.97 2.55
CA SER A 38 23.01 -13.86 3.76
C SER A 38 23.21 -15.20 4.45
N GLY A 39 22.35 -16.20 4.18
CA GLY A 39 22.43 -17.51 4.83
C GLY A 39 21.50 -18.56 4.20
N ILE A 40 21.69 -19.80 4.67
CA ILE A 40 20.75 -20.90 4.49
C ILE A 40 20.06 -21.12 5.83
N VAL A 41 18.73 -21.18 5.80
CA VAL A 41 17.90 -21.28 7.00
C VAL A 41 16.99 -22.51 6.94
N GLU A 42 16.46 -22.90 8.10
CA GLU A 42 15.45 -23.93 8.25
C GLU A 42 14.15 -23.31 8.77
N LEU A 43 13.03 -23.70 8.18
CA LEU A 43 11.70 -23.34 8.67
C LEU A 43 11.47 -24.04 10.01
N CYS A 44 10.97 -23.31 11.00
CA CYS A 44 10.67 -23.85 12.33
C CYS A 44 9.40 -23.23 12.91
N GLU A 45 8.73 -23.96 13.78
CA GLU A 45 7.63 -23.43 14.59
C GLU A 45 8.16 -22.37 15.57
N ASN A 46 7.48 -21.23 15.59
CA ASN A 46 7.73 -20.14 16.55
C ASN A 46 6.42 -19.40 16.83
N PRO A 47 5.70 -19.74 17.93
CA PRO A 47 4.41 -19.13 18.26
C PRO A 47 4.45 -17.61 18.51
N ALA A 48 5.63 -17.02 18.64
CA ALA A 48 5.77 -15.57 18.80
C ALA A 48 5.75 -14.80 17.48
N LEU A 49 5.83 -15.50 16.33
CA LEU A 49 5.85 -14.91 14.99
C LEU A 49 4.53 -15.16 14.26
N LEU A 50 4.35 -14.45 13.15
CA LEU A 50 3.16 -14.53 12.32
C LEU A 50 2.86 -15.98 11.91
N GLY A 51 1.62 -16.42 12.10
CA GLY A 51 1.15 -17.76 11.77
C GLY A 51 1.86 -18.87 12.54
N GLY A 52 2.62 -18.56 13.60
CA GLY A 52 3.38 -19.53 14.38
C GLY A 52 4.64 -20.05 13.67
N TRP A 53 5.12 -19.37 12.63
CA TRP A 53 6.26 -19.81 11.83
C TRP A 53 7.41 -18.82 11.84
N GLY A 54 8.63 -19.34 11.92
CA GLY A 54 9.88 -18.60 11.84
C GLY A 54 10.95 -19.38 11.08
N VAL A 55 12.13 -18.78 10.99
CA VAL A 55 13.32 -19.44 10.48
C VAL A 55 14.43 -19.44 11.53
N ARG A 56 15.29 -20.43 11.46
CA ARG A 56 16.51 -20.52 12.26
C ARG A 56 17.70 -20.84 11.37
N GLU A 57 18.89 -20.52 11.81
CA GLU A 57 20.11 -20.92 11.14
C GLU A 57 20.19 -22.44 11.05
N GLY A 58 20.42 -22.97 9.85
CA GLY A 58 20.57 -24.40 9.59
C GLY A 58 22.03 -24.86 9.72
N GLU A 59 22.23 -26.19 9.57
CA GLU A 59 23.57 -26.77 9.53
C GLU A 59 24.34 -26.38 8.26
N LYS A 60 23.64 -26.23 7.14
CA LYS A 60 24.20 -25.83 5.84
C LYS A 60 24.56 -24.36 5.84
N LYS A 61 25.76 -24.01 5.37
CA LYS A 61 26.24 -22.64 5.27
C LYS A 61 26.23 -22.17 3.82
N ILE A 62 25.91 -20.90 3.61
CA ILE A 62 25.79 -20.31 2.26
C ILE A 62 27.13 -20.36 1.50
N ASP A 63 28.25 -20.16 2.18
CA ASP A 63 29.59 -20.19 1.58
C ASP A 63 29.93 -21.56 0.95
N ASN A 64 29.29 -22.61 1.43
CA ASN A 64 29.49 -23.99 0.97
C ASN A 64 28.32 -24.51 0.12
N ILE A 65 27.45 -23.64 -0.37
CA ILE A 65 26.22 -24.05 -1.07
C ILE A 65 26.52 -25.01 -2.25
N SER A 66 27.64 -24.82 -2.94
CA SER A 66 28.09 -25.66 -4.06
C SER A 66 28.60 -27.04 -3.65
N GLU A 67 28.73 -27.33 -2.37
CA GLU A 67 29.14 -28.65 -1.85
C GLU A 67 27.92 -29.53 -1.52
N TYR A 68 26.71 -28.96 -1.50
CA TYR A 68 25.49 -29.69 -1.14
C TYR A 68 24.79 -30.24 -2.39
N GLY A 69 24.93 -31.53 -2.63
CA GLY A 69 24.14 -32.22 -3.64
C GLY A 69 22.71 -32.47 -3.15
N LEU A 70 21.72 -32.01 -3.90
CA LEU A 70 20.29 -32.19 -3.62
C LEU A 70 19.70 -33.24 -4.58
N LYS A 71 18.95 -34.18 -4.01
CA LYS A 71 18.21 -35.23 -4.75
C LYS A 71 16.71 -35.01 -4.54
N ARG A 72 15.88 -35.90 -5.09
CA ARG A 72 14.42 -35.88 -4.94
C ARG A 72 14.00 -35.60 -3.47
N ASP A 73 13.07 -34.66 -3.33
CA ASP A 73 12.48 -34.20 -2.06
C ASP A 73 13.42 -33.37 -1.16
N ASP A 74 14.71 -33.23 -1.53
CA ASP A 74 15.61 -32.34 -0.82
C ASP A 74 15.32 -30.88 -1.14
N ARG A 75 15.49 -30.03 -0.10
CA ARG A 75 15.30 -28.59 -0.22
C ARG A 75 16.30 -27.78 0.58
N ILE A 76 16.51 -26.55 0.17
CA ILE A 76 17.21 -25.51 0.92
C ILE A 76 16.38 -24.21 0.88
N ILE A 77 16.49 -23.42 1.93
CA ILE A 77 15.85 -22.10 2.01
C ILE A 77 16.95 -21.05 2.13
N LEU A 78 17.01 -20.15 1.18
CA LEU A 78 17.93 -19.02 1.14
C LEU A 78 17.28 -17.82 1.85
N ASP A 79 17.98 -17.19 2.79
CA ASP A 79 17.57 -15.92 3.41
C ASP A 79 18.41 -14.78 2.83
N PHE A 80 17.78 -13.79 2.21
CA PHE A 80 18.44 -12.60 1.67
C PHE A 80 18.69 -11.51 2.73
N GLY A 81 18.38 -11.80 3.99
CA GLY A 81 18.67 -10.94 5.15
C GLY A 81 17.74 -9.75 5.31
N ASP A 82 17.01 -9.40 4.26
CA ASP A 82 16.05 -8.30 4.19
C ASP A 82 15.10 -8.53 3.01
N HIS A 83 13.95 -7.85 3.02
CA HIS A 83 13.01 -7.89 1.91
C HIS A 83 13.64 -7.36 0.61
N ARG A 84 13.35 -8.00 -0.53
CA ARG A 84 13.89 -7.70 -1.87
C ARG A 84 12.79 -7.71 -2.92
N VAL A 85 12.91 -6.79 -3.88
CA VAL A 85 12.05 -6.74 -5.06
C VAL A 85 12.94 -6.80 -6.30
N GLY A 86 12.86 -7.89 -7.07
CA GLY A 86 13.77 -8.04 -8.21
C GLY A 86 13.65 -9.37 -8.94
N THR A 87 14.60 -9.60 -9.84
CA THR A 87 14.71 -10.81 -10.66
C THR A 87 15.74 -11.75 -10.06
N PHE A 88 15.34 -13.00 -9.83
CA PHE A 88 16.21 -14.03 -9.26
C PHE A 88 17.00 -14.78 -10.33
N ARG A 89 18.26 -15.10 -10.01
CA ARG A 89 19.13 -15.94 -10.82
C ARG A 89 19.94 -16.92 -9.97
N ILE A 90 20.31 -18.08 -10.56
CA ILE A 90 21.10 -19.09 -9.90
C ILE A 90 21.82 -19.95 -10.93
N HIS A 91 23.05 -20.36 -10.64
CA HIS A 91 23.77 -21.37 -11.39
C HIS A 91 23.47 -22.76 -10.84
N ILE A 92 23.19 -23.73 -11.70
CA ILE A 92 22.83 -25.10 -11.35
C ILE A 92 23.76 -26.04 -12.08
N ASP A 93 24.40 -26.92 -11.36
CA ASP A 93 25.29 -27.97 -11.87
C ASP A 93 24.83 -29.35 -11.34
N GLN A 94 25.52 -30.38 -11.65
CA GLN A 94 25.27 -31.74 -11.20
C GLN A 94 26.50 -32.40 -10.62
N THR A 95 26.28 -33.37 -9.74
CA THR A 95 27.32 -34.25 -9.22
C THR A 95 26.85 -35.70 -9.26
N GLY A 96 27.78 -36.65 -9.45
CA GLY A 96 27.49 -38.08 -9.61
C GLY A 96 27.59 -38.55 -11.06
N SER A 97 26.68 -39.40 -11.50
CA SER A 97 26.64 -39.91 -12.89
C SER A 97 26.14 -38.85 -13.86
N PRO A 98 26.41 -38.98 -15.17
CA PRO A 98 25.76 -38.13 -16.16
C PRO A 98 24.23 -38.12 -16.03
N MET A 99 23.62 -37.01 -16.40
CA MET A 99 22.17 -36.88 -16.37
C MET A 99 21.49 -37.89 -17.28
N ASP A 100 20.60 -38.71 -16.74
CA ASP A 100 19.74 -39.64 -17.44
C ASP A 100 18.25 -39.35 -17.25
N ALA A 101 17.93 -38.22 -16.61
CA ALA A 101 16.62 -37.61 -16.50
C ALA A 101 16.77 -36.08 -16.26
N PRO A 102 15.81 -35.25 -16.70
CA PRO A 102 15.81 -33.83 -16.40
C PRO A 102 15.78 -33.53 -14.89
N LEU A 103 16.24 -32.33 -14.51
CA LEU A 103 15.96 -31.76 -13.20
C LEU A 103 14.56 -31.18 -13.21
N TYR A 104 13.70 -31.60 -12.27
CA TYR A 104 12.42 -30.95 -11.99
C TYR A 104 12.55 -30.18 -10.68
N LEU A 105 12.58 -28.85 -10.78
CA LEU A 105 12.84 -27.92 -9.69
C LEU A 105 11.61 -27.07 -9.39
N ARG A 106 11.26 -26.94 -8.09
CA ARG A 106 10.32 -25.95 -7.60
C ARG A 106 11.12 -24.82 -6.92
N ILE A 107 10.77 -23.59 -7.26
CA ILE A 107 11.33 -22.38 -6.65
C ILE A 107 10.15 -21.58 -6.06
N LYS A 108 10.14 -21.39 -4.74
CA LYS A 108 9.09 -20.66 -4.04
C LYS A 108 9.67 -19.45 -3.35
N PHE A 109 9.05 -18.29 -3.58
CA PHE A 109 9.43 -17.01 -2.98
C PHE A 109 8.46 -16.64 -1.87
N ALA A 110 8.97 -16.13 -0.76
CA ALA A 110 8.17 -15.73 0.39
C ALA A 110 8.69 -14.42 0.99
N GLU A 111 7.78 -13.53 1.30
CA GLU A 111 8.07 -12.32 2.07
C GLU A 111 8.20 -12.67 3.56
N MET A 112 7.37 -13.60 4.05
CA MET A 112 7.30 -14.05 5.43
C MET A 112 7.42 -15.57 5.56
N PRO A 113 7.97 -16.09 6.67
CA PRO A 113 8.11 -17.55 6.88
C PRO A 113 6.79 -18.34 6.81
N VAL A 114 5.66 -17.74 7.20
CA VAL A 114 4.33 -18.35 7.13
C VAL A 114 3.96 -18.77 5.71
N GLU A 115 4.44 -18.05 4.68
CA GLU A 115 4.19 -18.39 3.28
C GLU A 115 4.96 -19.65 2.86
N LEU A 116 6.17 -19.87 3.41
CA LEU A 116 6.92 -21.12 3.17
C LEU A 116 6.21 -22.33 3.76
N ALA A 117 5.56 -22.16 4.93
CA ALA A 117 4.78 -23.21 5.58
C ALA A 117 3.49 -23.54 4.85
N ALA A 118 2.89 -22.58 4.16
CA ALA A 118 1.64 -22.77 3.43
C ALA A 118 1.85 -23.65 2.20
N GLN A 119 0.91 -24.57 1.95
CA GLN A 119 0.92 -25.43 0.77
C GLN A 119 0.11 -24.78 -0.35
N SER A 120 0.77 -24.50 -1.50
CA SER A 120 0.15 -23.79 -2.62
C SER A 120 -1.03 -24.55 -3.23
N GLU A 121 -1.00 -25.87 -3.23
CA GLU A 121 -2.06 -26.76 -3.71
C GLU A 121 -3.34 -26.67 -2.90
N ASN A 122 -3.25 -26.27 -1.63
CA ASN A 122 -4.39 -26.16 -0.72
C ASN A 122 -5.06 -24.76 -0.80
N TYR A 123 -4.53 -23.86 -1.61
CA TYR A 123 -5.13 -22.53 -1.75
C TYR A 123 -6.47 -22.61 -2.50
N ASP A 124 -7.53 -22.14 -1.86
CA ASP A 124 -8.91 -22.07 -2.39
C ASP A 124 -9.56 -20.67 -2.24
N GLY A 125 -8.74 -19.64 -1.96
CA GLY A 125 -9.20 -18.26 -1.82
C GLY A 125 -9.75 -17.68 -3.13
N TRP A 126 -10.38 -16.52 -3.04
CA TRP A 126 -11.05 -15.87 -4.18
C TRP A 126 -10.10 -15.13 -5.16
N LEU A 127 -8.88 -14.83 -4.75
CA LEU A 127 -7.88 -14.30 -5.68
C LEU A 127 -7.31 -15.38 -6.59
N SER A 128 -6.82 -14.97 -7.76
CA SER A 128 -6.14 -15.89 -8.67
C SER A 128 -4.91 -16.54 -8.03
N ARG A 129 -4.79 -17.85 -8.15
CA ARG A 129 -3.59 -18.63 -7.77
C ARG A 129 -2.32 -18.15 -8.48
N SER A 130 -2.45 -17.46 -9.62
CA SER A 130 -1.33 -16.91 -10.38
C SER A 130 -0.53 -15.85 -9.60
N TRP A 131 -1.07 -15.33 -8.49
CA TRP A 131 -0.36 -14.44 -7.59
C TRP A 131 0.62 -15.15 -6.64
N ILE A 132 0.50 -16.47 -6.48
CA ILE A 132 1.46 -17.25 -5.70
C ILE A 132 2.81 -17.21 -6.42
N GLN A 133 3.83 -16.81 -5.70
CA GLN A 133 5.18 -16.66 -6.24
C GLN A 133 5.92 -18.00 -6.19
N GLU A 134 5.52 -18.92 -7.06
CA GLU A 134 6.05 -20.28 -7.16
C GLU A 134 6.25 -20.64 -8.62
N GLU A 135 7.42 -21.16 -8.95
CA GLU A 135 7.80 -21.55 -10.30
C GLU A 135 8.22 -23.02 -10.32
N PHE A 136 7.81 -23.73 -11.37
CA PHE A 136 8.22 -25.10 -11.67
C PHE A 136 9.01 -25.12 -12.96
N VAL A 137 10.26 -25.61 -12.90
CA VAL A 137 11.20 -25.57 -14.02
C VAL A 137 11.71 -26.97 -14.29
N HIS A 138 11.71 -27.39 -15.59
CA HIS A 138 12.43 -28.57 -16.07
C HIS A 138 13.71 -28.11 -16.77
N LEU A 139 14.84 -28.70 -16.40
CA LEU A 139 16.13 -28.48 -17.04
C LEU A 139 16.65 -29.79 -17.59
N ASP A 140 16.73 -29.87 -18.92
CA ASP A 140 17.17 -31.08 -19.66
C ASP A 140 18.68 -31.22 -19.64
N GLU A 141 19.41 -30.12 -19.50
CA GLU A 141 20.87 -30.08 -19.56
C GLU A 141 21.43 -29.25 -18.39
N LEU A 142 22.52 -29.76 -17.79
CA LEU A 142 23.32 -29.06 -16.78
C LEU A 142 24.80 -29.11 -17.18
N PRO A 143 25.64 -28.11 -16.86
CA PRO A 143 25.32 -26.92 -16.05
C PRO A 143 24.43 -25.91 -16.79
N ALA A 144 23.62 -25.14 -16.01
CA ALA A 144 22.74 -24.11 -16.54
C ALA A 144 22.71 -22.85 -15.64
N ASP A 145 22.68 -21.69 -16.27
CA ASP A 145 22.40 -20.42 -15.60
C ASP A 145 20.90 -20.13 -15.71
N LEU A 146 20.17 -20.35 -14.64
CA LEU A 146 18.73 -20.08 -14.59
C LEU A 146 18.49 -18.63 -14.18
N VAL A 147 17.84 -17.85 -15.05
CA VAL A 147 17.34 -16.51 -14.77
C VAL A 147 15.82 -16.54 -14.91
N LEU A 148 15.11 -16.28 -13.84
CA LEU A 148 13.64 -16.28 -13.88
C LEU A 148 13.10 -15.02 -14.57
N PRO A 149 12.01 -15.15 -15.37
CA PRO A 149 11.54 -14.06 -16.23
C PRO A 149 10.71 -12.99 -15.50
N ARG A 150 10.33 -13.23 -14.25
CA ARG A 150 9.47 -12.35 -13.47
C ARG A 150 10.27 -11.57 -12.43
N ARG A 151 9.71 -10.43 -12.02
CA ARG A 151 10.09 -9.74 -10.79
C ARG A 151 9.34 -10.39 -9.62
N TYR A 152 10.04 -10.68 -8.54
CA TYR A 152 9.51 -11.27 -7.30
C TYR A 152 9.68 -10.28 -6.15
N SER A 153 8.83 -10.43 -5.13
CA SER A 153 8.84 -9.68 -3.88
C SER A 153 9.01 -10.69 -2.75
N PHE A 154 10.16 -10.67 -2.06
CA PHE A 154 10.51 -11.75 -1.16
C PHE A 154 11.68 -11.38 -0.23
N ARG A 155 11.81 -12.13 0.85
CA ARG A 155 13.04 -12.27 1.64
C ARG A 155 13.63 -13.67 1.51
N TYR A 156 12.77 -14.67 1.41
CA TYR A 156 13.15 -16.08 1.40
C TYR A 156 12.91 -16.72 0.03
N VAL A 157 13.82 -17.62 -0.36
CA VAL A 157 13.69 -18.45 -1.57
C VAL A 157 13.89 -19.91 -1.20
N GLU A 158 12.85 -20.73 -1.34
CA GLU A 158 12.96 -22.18 -1.23
C GLU A 158 13.27 -22.79 -2.59
N LEU A 159 14.35 -23.55 -2.65
CA LEU A 159 14.73 -24.41 -3.79
C LEU A 159 14.46 -25.85 -3.41
N MET A 160 13.55 -26.53 -4.09
CA MET A 160 13.20 -27.92 -3.84
C MET A 160 13.36 -28.74 -5.12
N VAL A 161 14.16 -29.79 -5.05
CA VAL A 161 14.24 -30.79 -6.11
C VAL A 161 13.00 -31.68 -6.02
N VAL A 162 12.01 -31.41 -6.89
CA VAL A 162 10.77 -32.19 -6.94
C VAL A 162 11.05 -33.61 -7.40
N ASP A 163 11.83 -33.72 -8.45
CA ASP A 163 12.27 -35.01 -8.97
C ASP A 163 13.57 -34.93 -9.81
N THR A 164 14.33 -36.02 -9.80
CA THR A 164 15.45 -36.28 -10.67
C THR A 164 15.84 -37.78 -10.60
N SER A 165 16.85 -38.19 -11.34
CA SER A 165 17.40 -39.55 -11.26
C SER A 165 18.10 -39.80 -9.90
N PRO A 166 18.01 -41.01 -9.34
CA PRO A 166 18.75 -41.37 -8.14
C PRO A 166 20.28 -41.46 -8.36
N LYS A 167 20.77 -41.37 -9.60
CA LYS A 167 22.19 -41.53 -9.95
C LYS A 167 23.00 -40.24 -9.82
N TRP A 168 22.34 -39.09 -9.76
CA TRP A 168 23.00 -37.80 -9.69
C TRP A 168 22.23 -36.85 -8.78
N GLN A 169 22.85 -35.75 -8.41
CA GLN A 169 22.29 -34.72 -7.51
C GLN A 169 22.49 -33.34 -8.14
N ALA A 170 21.51 -32.44 -7.95
CA ALA A 170 21.64 -31.04 -8.34
C ALA A 170 22.53 -30.30 -7.34
N VAL A 171 23.37 -29.42 -7.84
CA VAL A 171 24.26 -28.55 -7.05
C VAL A 171 23.97 -27.11 -7.44
N PHE A 172 23.76 -26.27 -6.43
CA PHE A 172 23.44 -24.86 -6.64
C PHE A 172 24.63 -23.97 -6.30
N SER A 173 24.84 -22.90 -7.06
CA SER A 173 25.86 -21.90 -6.78
C SER A 173 25.44 -20.51 -7.26
N ASN A 174 26.09 -19.48 -6.73
CA ASN A 174 25.91 -18.08 -7.11
C ASN A 174 24.44 -17.61 -7.15
N PRO A 175 23.59 -17.96 -6.14
CA PRO A 175 22.24 -17.42 -6.08
C PRO A 175 22.31 -15.90 -5.86
N ALA A 176 21.52 -15.16 -6.64
CA ALA A 176 21.47 -13.71 -6.54
C ALA A 176 20.10 -13.15 -6.94
N VAL A 177 19.79 -11.96 -6.42
CA VAL A 177 18.68 -11.13 -6.88
C VAL A 177 19.22 -9.82 -7.45
N ILE A 178 18.72 -9.42 -8.61
CA ILE A 178 18.93 -8.09 -9.17
C ILE A 178 17.70 -7.27 -8.77
N THR A 179 17.84 -6.44 -7.76
CA THR A 179 16.74 -5.60 -7.25
C THR A 179 16.45 -4.43 -8.17
N GLU A 180 15.21 -3.96 -8.12
CA GLU A 180 14.70 -2.83 -8.88
C GLU A 180 13.93 -1.89 -7.95
N SER A 181 14.27 -0.58 -7.96
CA SER A 181 13.53 0.48 -7.25
C SER A 181 13.87 1.83 -7.85
N SER A 182 12.92 2.76 -7.86
CA SER A 182 13.18 4.17 -8.18
C SER A 182 13.63 4.98 -6.96
N ALA A 183 13.55 4.43 -5.75
CA ALA A 183 14.04 5.11 -4.55
C ALA A 183 15.55 5.33 -4.64
N SER A 184 15.98 6.60 -4.54
CA SER A 184 17.39 6.95 -4.50
C SER A 184 17.83 7.23 -3.06
N TYR A 185 18.81 6.46 -2.60
CA TYR A 185 19.45 6.73 -1.31
C TYR A 185 20.54 7.80 -1.40
N GLU A 186 20.85 8.31 -2.59
CA GLU A 186 21.76 9.43 -2.78
C GLU A 186 21.11 10.72 -2.28
N GLY A 187 21.73 11.36 -1.31
CA GLY A 187 21.18 12.56 -0.65
C GLY A 187 20.12 12.29 0.42
N PHE A 188 19.63 11.06 0.55
CA PHE A 188 18.70 10.71 1.61
C PHE A 188 19.42 10.65 2.97
N THR A 189 18.91 11.41 3.93
CA THR A 189 19.40 11.38 5.32
C THR A 189 18.32 10.86 6.24
N PRO A 190 18.44 9.61 6.74
CA PRO A 190 17.44 9.05 7.63
C PRO A 190 17.37 9.81 8.96
N LEU A 191 16.17 9.90 9.52
CA LEU A 191 15.98 10.45 10.85
C LEU A 191 16.70 9.59 11.90
N LYS A 192 17.16 10.26 12.96
CA LYS A 192 17.70 9.62 14.16
C LYS A 192 16.81 9.97 15.34
N LEU A 193 16.15 8.99 15.89
CA LEU A 193 15.21 9.11 16.99
C LEU A 193 15.81 8.52 18.27
N GLU A 194 15.57 9.16 19.41
CA GLU A 194 15.99 8.63 20.71
C GLU A 194 15.19 7.38 21.11
N ASP A 195 13.92 7.32 20.72
CA ASP A 195 13.05 6.17 20.97
C ASP A 195 13.34 5.05 19.97
N HIS A 196 13.99 3.98 20.43
CA HIS A 196 14.38 2.84 19.60
C HIS A 196 13.19 2.12 18.92
N LYS A 197 12.00 2.11 19.54
CA LYS A 197 10.82 1.50 18.92
C LYS A 197 10.33 2.36 17.76
N LEU A 198 10.24 3.67 17.96
CA LEU A 198 9.89 4.60 16.88
C LEU A 198 10.95 4.60 15.77
N GLN A 199 12.25 4.50 16.12
CA GLN A 199 13.31 4.37 15.12
C GLN A 199 13.09 3.13 14.24
N LYS A 200 12.82 1.98 14.85
CA LYS A 200 12.59 0.75 14.08
C LYS A 200 11.31 0.86 13.24
N ILE A 201 10.25 1.48 13.76
CA ILE A 201 9.02 1.76 13.01
C ILE A 201 9.31 2.66 11.78
N TYR A 202 10.11 3.70 11.97
CA TYR A 202 10.54 4.59 10.89
C TYR A 202 11.35 3.82 9.82
N ASP A 203 12.36 3.04 10.23
CA ASP A 203 13.24 2.33 9.30
C ASP A 203 12.48 1.32 8.43
N VAL A 204 11.55 0.55 9.02
CA VAL A 204 10.69 -0.39 8.29
C VAL A 204 9.75 0.37 7.33
N GLY A 205 9.24 1.53 7.71
CA GLY A 205 8.42 2.37 6.84
C GLY A 205 9.21 2.89 5.63
N VAL A 206 10.44 3.36 5.82
CA VAL A 206 11.34 3.79 4.73
C VAL A 206 11.59 2.63 3.76
N LYS A 207 11.86 1.43 4.30
CA LYS A 207 12.09 0.22 3.49
C LYS A 207 10.85 -0.16 2.68
N THR A 208 9.68 -0.15 3.32
CA THR A 208 8.40 -0.46 2.66
C THR A 208 8.14 0.48 1.48
N LEU A 209 8.31 1.78 1.69
CA LEU A 209 8.14 2.77 0.61
C LEU A 209 9.14 2.52 -0.52
N ALA A 210 10.42 2.34 -0.21
CA ALA A 210 11.47 2.14 -1.22
C ALA A 210 11.20 0.93 -2.13
N ASP A 211 10.69 -0.17 -1.57
CA ASP A 211 10.40 -1.39 -2.32
C ASP A 211 9.16 -1.25 -3.21
N CYS A 212 8.23 -0.35 -2.87
CA CYS A 212 7.04 -0.04 -3.67
C CYS A 212 7.26 1.11 -4.68
N MET A 213 8.38 1.84 -4.59
CA MET A 213 8.76 2.87 -5.56
C MET A 213 9.34 2.22 -6.82
N GLN A 214 8.53 2.15 -7.87
CA GLN A 214 8.88 1.54 -9.17
C GLN A 214 8.79 2.60 -10.28
N ASP A 215 8.30 2.28 -11.46
CA ASP A 215 8.02 3.29 -12.50
C ASP A 215 6.79 4.15 -12.17
N VAL A 216 6.05 3.78 -11.17
CA VAL A 216 5.04 4.53 -10.40
C VAL A 216 5.16 4.13 -8.93
N PHE A 217 4.37 4.73 -8.06
CA PHE A 217 4.12 4.17 -6.74
C PHE A 217 3.21 2.95 -6.90
N GLU A 218 3.76 1.74 -6.75
CA GLU A 218 2.96 0.52 -6.70
C GLU A 218 2.36 0.36 -5.30
N ASP A 219 1.14 -0.14 -5.20
CA ASP A 219 0.49 -0.51 -3.94
C ASP A 219 1.30 -1.57 -3.18
N GLY A 220 1.61 -2.68 -3.84
CA GLY A 220 2.48 -3.75 -3.35
C GLY A 220 3.26 -4.43 -4.48
N PRO A 221 4.58 -4.68 -4.32
CA PRO A 221 5.42 -5.25 -5.38
C PRO A 221 5.18 -6.74 -5.63
N LYS A 222 4.57 -7.47 -4.68
CA LYS A 222 4.08 -8.83 -4.88
C LYS A 222 2.78 -8.80 -5.66
N ARG A 223 1.84 -7.98 -5.21
CA ARG A 223 0.46 -7.84 -5.68
C ARG A 223 -0.12 -6.50 -5.16
N ASP A 224 -0.90 -5.75 -5.93
CA ASP A 224 -1.32 -5.95 -7.34
C ASP A 224 -0.33 -5.39 -8.36
N ARG A 225 0.73 -4.65 -7.95
CA ARG A 225 1.71 -3.97 -8.81
C ARG A 225 1.08 -2.87 -9.65
N ARG A 226 0.11 -2.17 -9.09
CA ARG A 226 -0.68 -1.13 -9.77
C ARG A 226 -0.49 0.20 -9.07
N LEU A 227 -0.84 1.25 -9.80
CA LEU A 227 -0.97 2.59 -9.24
C LEU A 227 -2.39 2.77 -8.73
N TRP A 228 -2.60 2.62 -7.41
CA TRP A 228 -3.86 2.91 -6.74
C TRP A 228 -3.86 4.33 -6.19
N LEU A 229 -4.96 5.07 -6.39
CA LEU A 229 -5.01 6.51 -6.06
C LEU A 229 -5.06 6.78 -4.55
N GLY A 230 -5.75 5.94 -3.78
CA GLY A 230 -5.75 6.04 -2.32
C GLY A 230 -4.39 5.77 -1.71
N ASP A 231 -3.67 4.78 -2.24
CA ASP A 231 -2.28 4.46 -1.88
C ASP A 231 -1.34 5.60 -2.25
N LEU A 232 -1.47 6.13 -3.47
CA LEU A 232 -0.63 7.22 -3.98
C LEU A 232 -0.57 8.40 -3.02
N ARG A 233 -1.71 8.83 -2.46
CA ARG A 233 -1.73 9.96 -1.52
C ARG A 233 -0.83 9.71 -0.33
N LEU A 234 -0.94 8.55 0.31
CA LEU A 234 -0.15 8.21 1.49
C LEU A 234 1.33 7.98 1.14
N GLN A 235 1.61 7.36 0.00
CA GLN A 235 2.97 7.18 -0.50
C GLN A 235 3.64 8.53 -0.82
N ALA A 236 2.91 9.47 -1.40
CA ALA A 236 3.42 10.81 -1.70
C ALA A 236 3.81 11.57 -0.42
N LEU A 237 2.96 11.52 0.63
CA LEU A 237 3.29 12.11 1.94
C LEU A 237 4.56 11.48 2.55
N ALA A 238 4.67 10.15 2.48
CA ALA A 238 5.86 9.44 2.96
C ALA A 238 7.10 9.76 2.10
N ASN A 239 6.94 9.92 0.79
CA ASN A 239 8.00 10.30 -0.14
C ASN A 239 8.55 11.70 0.18
N TYR A 240 7.71 12.71 0.41
CA TYR A 240 8.16 14.05 0.80
C TYR A 240 8.92 14.05 2.14
N ALA A 241 8.59 13.12 3.02
CA ALA A 241 9.27 12.94 4.30
C ALA A 241 10.60 12.17 4.19
N THR A 242 10.92 11.57 3.04
CA THR A 242 12.05 10.65 2.86
C THR A 242 12.88 10.95 1.60
N PHE A 243 12.56 10.25 0.49
CA PHE A 243 13.34 10.30 -0.77
C PHE A 243 13.12 11.58 -1.57
N ASP A 244 12.01 12.23 -1.34
CA ASP A 244 11.63 13.52 -1.92
C ASP A 244 11.75 13.57 -3.46
N GLN A 245 11.05 12.64 -4.12
CA GLN A 245 11.01 12.53 -5.58
C GLN A 245 9.70 13.11 -6.13
N PRO A 246 9.61 14.42 -6.37
CA PRO A 246 8.38 15.07 -6.83
C PRO A 246 7.95 14.63 -8.23
N ASP A 247 8.90 14.33 -9.13
CA ASP A 247 8.58 13.92 -10.51
C ASP A 247 7.82 12.59 -10.54
N LEU A 248 8.09 11.66 -9.60
CA LEU A 248 7.33 10.42 -9.51
C LEU A 248 5.86 10.67 -9.14
N VAL A 249 5.59 11.65 -8.26
CA VAL A 249 4.22 12.07 -7.91
C VAL A 249 3.55 12.73 -9.11
N LYS A 250 4.25 13.65 -9.81
CA LYS A 250 3.75 14.26 -11.05
C LYS A 250 3.36 13.21 -12.08
N ARG A 251 4.25 12.22 -12.29
CA ARG A 251 3.97 11.11 -13.21
C ARG A 251 2.66 10.41 -12.87
N CYS A 252 2.47 10.06 -11.61
CA CYS A 252 1.27 9.36 -11.16
C CYS A 252 0.00 10.21 -11.37
N LEU A 253 0.04 11.49 -11.01
CA LEU A 253 -1.10 12.40 -11.23
C LEU A 253 -1.39 12.62 -12.71
N TYR A 254 -0.37 12.78 -13.57
CA TYR A 254 -0.55 12.88 -15.00
C TYR A 254 -1.20 11.62 -15.61
N LEU A 255 -0.82 10.43 -15.13
CA LEU A 255 -1.42 9.17 -15.60
C LEU A 255 -2.92 9.12 -15.28
N PHE A 256 -3.33 9.49 -14.07
CA PHE A 256 -4.76 9.57 -13.73
C PHE A 256 -5.50 10.65 -14.53
N ALA A 257 -4.91 11.82 -14.66
CA ALA A 257 -5.51 12.93 -15.40
C ALA A 257 -5.70 12.64 -16.90
N ALA A 258 -4.78 11.87 -17.49
CA ALA A 258 -4.81 11.53 -18.92
C ALA A 258 -5.90 10.52 -19.27
N MET A 259 -6.39 9.73 -18.31
CA MET A 259 -7.24 8.57 -18.59
C MET A 259 -8.53 8.59 -17.77
N THR A 260 -9.24 9.72 -17.79
CA THR A 260 -10.59 9.82 -17.23
C THR A 260 -11.62 9.14 -18.15
N THR A 261 -12.79 8.78 -17.62
CA THR A 261 -13.93 8.39 -18.44
C THR A 261 -14.36 9.54 -19.38
N GLU A 262 -15.25 9.26 -20.34
CA GLU A 262 -15.80 10.34 -21.21
C GLU A 262 -16.49 11.43 -20.39
N GLU A 263 -17.12 11.07 -19.27
CA GLU A 263 -17.77 11.97 -18.31
C GLU A 263 -16.78 12.69 -17.38
N GLY A 264 -15.51 12.29 -17.40
CA GLY A 264 -14.43 12.90 -16.62
C GLY A 264 -14.11 12.21 -15.29
N LYS A 265 -14.74 11.09 -14.95
CA LYS A 265 -14.49 10.34 -13.71
C LYS A 265 -13.12 9.65 -13.74
N ILE A 266 -12.38 9.70 -12.65
CA ILE A 266 -11.09 9.02 -12.47
C ILE A 266 -11.33 7.60 -11.94
N SER A 267 -10.67 6.59 -12.54
CA SER A 267 -10.66 5.22 -11.99
C SER A 267 -9.84 5.12 -10.70
N ALA A 268 -10.14 4.12 -9.89
CA ALA A 268 -9.43 3.91 -8.62
C ALA A 268 -7.96 3.51 -8.81
N ASN A 269 -7.63 2.85 -9.92
CA ASN A 269 -6.27 2.40 -10.20
C ASN A 269 -5.95 2.35 -11.70
N ILE A 270 -4.64 2.28 -12.00
CA ILE A 270 -4.08 2.23 -13.34
C ILE A 270 -3.07 1.10 -13.43
N PHE A 271 -3.18 0.28 -14.47
CA PHE A 271 -2.14 -0.65 -14.90
C PHE A 271 -1.07 0.11 -15.70
N THR A 272 0.19 -0.16 -15.43
CA THR A 272 1.30 0.45 -16.19
C THR A 272 1.95 -0.52 -17.17
N LYS A 273 1.71 -1.82 -17.04
CA LYS A 273 2.29 -2.87 -17.89
C LYS A 273 1.22 -3.83 -18.40
N PRO A 274 1.35 -4.33 -19.66
CA PRO A 274 2.40 -4.04 -20.64
C PRO A 274 2.27 -2.66 -21.29
N LYS A 275 1.14 -1.99 -21.09
CA LYS A 275 0.87 -0.60 -21.49
C LYS A 275 0.01 0.07 -20.42
N VAL A 276 0.00 1.37 -20.40
CA VAL A 276 -0.82 2.15 -19.47
C VAL A 276 -2.30 2.03 -19.84
N VAL A 277 -3.12 1.53 -18.90
CA VAL A 277 -4.58 1.41 -19.03
C VAL A 277 -5.25 1.64 -17.69
N PRO A 278 -6.34 2.42 -17.64
CA PRO A 278 -7.15 2.56 -16.42
C PRO A 278 -7.95 1.29 -16.16
N ASP A 279 -8.25 1.02 -14.89
CA ASP A 279 -9.17 -0.03 -14.47
C ASP A 279 -10.63 0.47 -14.50
N ASP A 280 -11.58 -0.45 -14.45
CA ASP A 280 -13.02 -0.15 -14.39
C ASP A 280 -13.56 -0.11 -12.93
N THR A 281 -12.67 -0.10 -11.94
CA THR A 281 -13.00 0.08 -10.52
C THR A 281 -13.07 1.56 -10.17
N PHE A 282 -14.14 1.96 -9.48
CA PHE A 282 -14.34 3.32 -8.98
C PHE A 282 -14.64 3.27 -7.49
N LEU A 283 -13.92 4.09 -6.71
CA LEU A 283 -14.15 4.28 -5.29
C LEU A 283 -14.34 5.77 -5.02
N PHE A 284 -15.32 6.10 -4.20
CA PHE A 284 -15.78 7.48 -4.01
C PHE A 284 -14.64 8.43 -3.58
N GLU A 285 -13.99 8.15 -2.47
CA GLU A 285 -12.93 9.02 -1.95
C GLU A 285 -11.63 8.94 -2.77
N TYR A 286 -11.40 7.87 -3.54
CA TYR A 286 -10.18 7.79 -4.35
C TYR A 286 -10.14 8.91 -5.40
N SER A 287 -11.27 9.23 -6.05
CA SER A 287 -11.31 10.38 -6.96
C SER A 287 -11.09 11.72 -6.24
N LEU A 288 -11.54 11.83 -4.99
CA LEU A 288 -11.26 12.99 -4.14
C LEU A 288 -9.77 13.09 -3.79
N PHE A 289 -9.10 11.96 -3.60
CA PHE A 289 -7.67 11.94 -3.29
C PHE A 289 -6.76 12.34 -4.46
N PHE A 290 -7.28 12.40 -5.68
CA PHE A 290 -6.60 13.12 -6.76
C PHE A 290 -6.40 14.59 -6.38
N ILE A 291 -7.44 15.23 -5.86
CA ILE A 291 -7.41 16.63 -5.39
C ILE A 291 -6.47 16.78 -4.20
N SER A 292 -6.61 15.88 -3.20
CA SER A 292 -5.76 15.91 -2.01
C SER A 292 -4.29 15.70 -2.34
N THR A 293 -3.97 14.77 -3.27
CA THR A 293 -2.58 14.52 -3.67
C THR A 293 -2.00 15.73 -4.42
N LEU A 294 -2.81 16.40 -5.25
CA LEU A 294 -2.40 17.63 -5.93
C LEU A 294 -2.17 18.77 -4.92
N TYR A 295 -3.04 18.88 -3.89
CA TYR A 295 -2.88 19.84 -2.81
C TYR A 295 -1.63 19.55 -1.97
N ASP A 296 -1.46 18.31 -1.51
CA ASP A 296 -0.29 17.89 -0.73
C ASP A 296 1.02 18.07 -1.53
N TYR A 297 0.96 17.86 -2.86
CA TYR A 297 2.09 18.17 -3.75
C TYR A 297 2.42 19.66 -3.75
N HIS A 298 1.41 20.53 -3.93
CA HIS A 298 1.60 21.98 -3.94
C HIS A 298 2.17 22.51 -2.62
N GLU A 299 1.72 21.97 -1.50
CA GLU A 299 2.24 22.34 -0.17
C GLU A 299 3.72 21.94 0.00
N ALA A 300 4.10 20.77 -0.51
CA ALA A 300 5.47 20.28 -0.41
C ALA A 300 6.42 20.94 -1.45
N HIS A 301 5.93 21.10 -2.68
CA HIS A 301 6.66 21.60 -3.85
C HIS A 301 5.79 22.62 -4.61
N PRO A 302 5.76 23.89 -4.23
CA PRO A 302 4.95 24.89 -4.89
C PRO A 302 5.23 24.98 -6.40
N ASP A 303 4.28 24.54 -7.22
CA ASP A 303 4.34 24.53 -8.68
C ASP A 303 2.97 24.92 -9.23
N LEU A 304 2.76 26.23 -9.39
CA LEU A 304 1.48 26.78 -9.84
C LEU A 304 1.13 26.34 -11.25
N ASP A 305 2.09 26.20 -12.15
CA ASP A 305 1.86 25.76 -13.53
C ASP A 305 1.29 24.33 -13.55
N PHE A 306 1.83 23.44 -12.70
CA PHE A 306 1.33 22.07 -12.56
C PHE A 306 -0.08 22.04 -11.97
N VAL A 307 -0.34 22.86 -10.94
CA VAL A 307 -1.68 22.99 -10.36
C VAL A 307 -2.67 23.52 -11.39
N CYS A 308 -2.35 24.60 -12.10
CA CYS A 308 -3.20 25.17 -13.16
C CYS A 308 -3.56 24.15 -14.23
N GLU A 309 -2.59 23.31 -14.61
CA GLU A 309 -2.81 22.31 -15.64
C GLU A 309 -3.78 21.21 -15.20
N LEU A 310 -3.67 20.73 -13.95
CA LEU A 310 -4.49 19.63 -13.43
C LEU A 310 -5.78 20.09 -12.75
N PHE A 311 -5.92 21.38 -12.46
CA PHE A 311 -7.09 21.93 -11.80
C PHE A 311 -8.42 21.65 -12.53
N PRO A 312 -8.53 21.69 -13.88
CA PRO A 312 -9.77 21.32 -14.58
C PRO A 312 -10.20 19.87 -14.30
N ILE A 313 -9.25 18.95 -14.14
CA ILE A 313 -9.55 17.55 -13.79
C ILE A 313 -10.00 17.46 -12.33
N ALA A 314 -9.30 18.15 -11.41
CA ALA A 314 -9.68 18.26 -10.00
C ALA A 314 -11.10 18.85 -9.85
N LYS A 315 -11.42 19.90 -10.59
CA LYS A 315 -12.74 20.52 -10.62
C LYS A 315 -13.83 19.53 -11.05
N CYS A 316 -13.56 18.76 -12.12
CA CYS A 316 -14.51 17.76 -12.60
C CYS A 316 -14.82 16.70 -11.54
N GLN A 317 -13.80 16.22 -10.78
CA GLN A 317 -14.02 15.28 -9.67
C GLN A 317 -14.89 15.92 -8.58
N MET A 318 -14.64 17.18 -8.24
CA MET A 318 -15.42 17.88 -7.22
C MET A 318 -16.87 18.11 -7.70
N ASP A 319 -17.09 18.47 -8.95
CA ASP A 319 -18.43 18.65 -9.53
C ASP A 319 -19.23 17.35 -9.49
N ILE A 320 -18.63 16.22 -9.88
CA ILE A 320 -19.23 14.89 -9.80
C ILE A 320 -19.61 14.57 -8.34
N THR A 321 -18.69 14.80 -7.40
CA THR A 321 -18.90 14.55 -5.98
C THR A 321 -20.05 15.38 -5.42
N LEU A 322 -20.09 16.67 -5.71
CA LEU A 322 -21.13 17.57 -5.20
C LEU A 322 -22.51 17.25 -5.78
N SER A 323 -22.60 16.63 -6.95
CA SER A 323 -23.86 16.14 -7.51
C SER A 323 -24.50 15.00 -6.73
N MET A 324 -23.75 14.37 -5.84
CA MET A 324 -24.23 13.27 -4.96
C MET A 324 -24.83 13.78 -3.65
N PHE A 325 -24.96 15.09 -3.46
CA PHE A 325 -25.54 15.66 -2.26
C PHE A 325 -26.98 16.11 -2.49
N ASP A 326 -27.84 15.89 -1.49
CA ASP A 326 -29.18 16.47 -1.48
C ASP A 326 -29.19 17.98 -1.17
N GLY A 327 -30.38 18.58 -1.22
CA GLY A 327 -30.54 20.03 -0.96
C GLY A 327 -30.22 20.45 0.48
N GLU A 328 -30.20 19.52 1.43
CA GLU A 328 -29.85 19.79 2.85
C GLU A 328 -28.34 19.64 3.12
N GLY A 329 -27.59 19.06 2.19
CA GLY A 329 -26.14 18.83 2.34
C GLY A 329 -25.79 17.44 2.87
N ARG A 330 -26.67 16.46 2.72
CA ARG A 330 -26.43 15.07 3.04
C ARG A 330 -25.87 14.34 1.83
N LEU A 331 -24.80 13.55 2.02
CA LEU A 331 -24.26 12.65 1.02
C LEU A 331 -25.23 11.47 0.76
N LEU A 332 -25.55 11.25 -0.50
CA LEU A 332 -26.33 10.11 -0.98
C LEU A 332 -25.35 9.08 -1.54
N VAL A 333 -25.01 8.07 -0.72
CA VAL A 333 -24.06 7.03 -1.11
C VAL A 333 -24.68 6.19 -2.24
N ASP A 334 -23.85 5.91 -3.27
CA ASP A 334 -24.21 5.09 -4.42
C ASP A 334 -23.47 3.75 -4.36
N ASP A 335 -24.18 2.64 -4.53
CA ASP A 335 -23.58 1.30 -4.51
C ASP A 335 -22.62 1.07 -5.68
N ASP A 336 -22.79 1.76 -6.81
CA ASP A 336 -21.88 1.74 -7.97
C ASP A 336 -20.65 2.65 -7.78
N TYR A 337 -20.65 3.47 -6.72
CA TYR A 337 -19.56 4.37 -6.35
C TYR A 337 -19.40 4.43 -4.83
N PRO A 338 -19.02 3.30 -4.24
CA PRO A 338 -19.04 3.12 -2.80
C PRO A 338 -17.94 3.91 -2.09
N VAL A 339 -18.25 4.32 -0.86
CA VAL A 339 -17.28 4.86 0.10
C VAL A 339 -16.45 3.70 0.67
N PHE A 340 -15.12 3.77 0.56
CA PHE A 340 -14.20 2.72 0.98
C PHE A 340 -13.79 2.84 2.45
N VAL A 341 -13.18 3.95 2.85
CA VAL A 341 -12.64 4.26 4.19
C VAL A 341 -11.70 3.19 4.76
N ASP A 342 -12.08 1.92 4.69
CA ASP A 342 -11.33 0.76 5.16
C ASP A 342 -11.85 -0.53 4.51
N TRP A 343 -11.04 -1.60 4.53
CA TRP A 343 -11.44 -2.94 4.08
C TRP A 343 -12.55 -3.57 4.93
N SER A 344 -12.64 -3.20 6.21
CA SER A 344 -13.71 -3.68 7.08
C SER A 344 -15.08 -3.26 6.57
N ASN A 345 -16.04 -4.18 6.64
CA ASN A 345 -17.47 -3.90 6.40
C ASN A 345 -18.29 -3.87 7.71
N ASP A 346 -17.61 -3.89 8.86
CA ASP A 346 -18.25 -4.02 10.17
C ASP A 346 -18.77 -2.69 10.72
N PHE A 347 -18.68 -1.61 9.94
CA PHE A 347 -19.19 -0.29 10.31
C PHE A 347 -19.75 0.49 9.11
N ASN A 348 -20.70 1.39 9.39
CA ASN A 348 -21.27 2.29 8.38
C ASN A 348 -20.31 3.43 8.05
N LYS A 349 -20.15 3.76 6.77
CA LYS A 349 -19.12 4.66 6.24
C LYS A 349 -19.66 6.00 5.72
N ASP A 350 -20.96 6.24 5.74
CA ASP A 350 -21.58 7.42 5.13
C ASP A 350 -21.14 8.75 5.78
N THR A 351 -21.03 8.77 7.11
CA THR A 351 -20.56 9.96 7.84
C THR A 351 -19.07 10.22 7.64
N ALA A 352 -18.25 9.18 7.52
CA ALA A 352 -16.85 9.33 7.16
C ALA A 352 -16.69 9.89 5.73
N GLY A 353 -17.41 9.33 4.76
CA GLY A 353 -17.41 9.82 3.38
C GLY A 353 -17.88 11.28 3.27
N GLN A 354 -18.90 11.68 4.03
CA GLN A 354 -19.31 13.09 4.11
C GLN A 354 -18.18 13.99 4.62
N ALA A 355 -17.46 13.54 5.64
CA ALA A 355 -16.34 14.29 6.20
C ALA A 355 -15.15 14.38 5.23
N GLU A 356 -14.86 13.32 4.48
CA GLU A 356 -13.84 13.32 3.43
C GLU A 356 -14.13 14.37 2.36
N VAL A 357 -15.40 14.55 1.98
CA VAL A 357 -15.77 15.64 1.05
C VAL A 357 -15.49 17.00 1.67
N ILE A 358 -15.84 17.25 2.93
CA ILE A 358 -15.55 18.52 3.61
C ILE A 358 -14.03 18.77 3.63
N TYR A 359 -13.26 17.75 3.96
CA TYR A 359 -11.79 17.80 3.99
C TYR A 359 -11.22 18.20 2.62
N VAL A 360 -11.62 17.49 1.57
CA VAL A 360 -11.08 17.70 0.22
C VAL A 360 -11.62 18.98 -0.42
N LEU A 361 -12.88 19.38 -0.14
CA LEU A 361 -13.45 20.63 -0.66
C LEU A 361 -12.71 21.86 -0.11
N LYS A 362 -12.26 21.82 1.14
CA LYS A 362 -11.38 22.87 1.69
C LYS A 362 -10.04 22.94 0.94
N GLN A 363 -9.42 21.80 0.63
CA GLN A 363 -8.19 21.73 -0.14
C GLN A 363 -8.38 22.21 -1.58
N PHE A 364 -9.51 21.84 -2.22
CA PHE A 364 -9.86 22.29 -3.55
C PHE A 364 -10.01 23.82 -3.62
N ILE A 365 -10.70 24.43 -2.64
CA ILE A 365 -10.84 25.89 -2.55
C ILE A 365 -9.47 26.55 -2.32
N ALA A 366 -8.59 25.94 -1.52
CA ALA A 366 -7.24 26.45 -1.30
C ALA A 366 -6.39 26.41 -2.59
N LEU A 367 -6.47 25.31 -3.36
CA LEU A 367 -5.80 25.21 -4.67
C LEU A 367 -6.32 26.28 -5.65
N ALA A 368 -7.64 26.47 -5.73
CA ALA A 368 -8.25 27.49 -6.58
C ALA A 368 -7.73 28.89 -6.24
N LYS A 369 -7.63 29.19 -4.95
CA LYS A 369 -7.08 30.46 -4.46
C LYS A 369 -5.58 30.60 -4.81
N ALA A 370 -4.80 29.52 -4.71
CA ALA A 370 -3.37 29.56 -5.03
C ALA A 370 -3.09 29.89 -6.49
N ILE A 371 -4.00 29.54 -7.41
CA ILE A 371 -3.90 29.82 -8.85
C ILE A 371 -4.79 30.98 -9.31
N ASP A 372 -5.23 31.83 -8.38
CA ASP A 372 -6.03 33.04 -8.67
C ASP A 372 -7.33 32.78 -9.46
N VAL A 373 -8.01 31.64 -9.21
CA VAL A 373 -9.37 31.44 -9.77
C VAL A 373 -10.32 32.52 -9.22
N PRO A 374 -11.13 33.18 -10.08
CA PRO A 374 -12.05 34.23 -9.62
C PRO A 374 -13.01 33.75 -8.52
N GLU A 375 -13.21 34.59 -7.49
CA GLU A 375 -14.10 34.27 -6.37
C GLU A 375 -15.54 33.95 -6.83
N GLU A 376 -16.00 34.58 -7.92
CA GLU A 376 -17.32 34.32 -8.52
C GLU A 376 -17.47 32.87 -8.98
N GLU A 377 -16.41 32.28 -9.55
CA GLU A 377 -16.40 30.89 -10.00
C GLU A 377 -16.35 29.91 -8.82
N MET A 378 -15.85 30.35 -7.67
CA MET A 378 -15.72 29.54 -6.45
C MET A 378 -16.90 29.68 -5.49
N ALA A 379 -17.84 30.60 -5.76
CA ALA A 379 -18.95 30.89 -4.85
C ALA A 379 -19.84 29.67 -4.56
N GLU A 380 -20.11 28.84 -5.56
CA GLU A 380 -20.92 27.62 -5.42
C GLU A 380 -20.24 26.59 -4.51
N TYR A 381 -18.91 26.45 -4.59
CA TYR A 381 -18.13 25.53 -3.75
C TYR A 381 -18.07 26.00 -2.30
N GLY A 382 -17.97 27.32 -2.08
CA GLY A 382 -18.07 27.91 -0.75
C GLY A 382 -19.44 27.67 -0.09
N GLN A 383 -20.53 27.87 -0.85
CA GLN A 383 -21.89 27.59 -0.40
C GLN A 383 -22.12 26.09 -0.14
N ALA A 384 -21.56 25.20 -1.00
CA ALA A 384 -21.61 23.77 -0.79
C ALA A 384 -20.88 23.37 0.50
N LEU A 385 -19.67 23.90 0.74
CA LEU A 385 -18.90 23.64 1.95
C LEU A 385 -19.68 24.05 3.21
N GLU A 386 -20.30 25.23 3.20
CA GLU A 386 -21.11 25.71 4.32
C GLU A 386 -22.30 24.79 4.56
N ARG A 387 -23.08 24.48 3.52
CA ARG A 387 -24.26 23.60 3.61
C ARG A 387 -23.92 22.21 4.12
N ILE A 388 -22.88 21.57 3.56
CA ILE A 388 -22.45 20.21 3.95
C ILE A 388 -21.92 20.20 5.38
N SER A 389 -21.17 21.24 5.77
CA SER A 389 -20.65 21.38 7.14
C SER A 389 -21.76 21.66 8.17
N CYS A 390 -22.76 22.48 7.79
CA CYS A 390 -23.95 22.70 8.65
C CYS A 390 -24.72 21.40 8.88
N TYR A 391 -24.96 20.62 7.81
CA TYR A 391 -25.61 19.33 7.94
C TYR A 391 -24.85 18.42 8.93
N ALA A 392 -23.52 18.30 8.79
CA ALA A 392 -22.70 17.49 9.68
C ALA A 392 -22.83 17.95 11.15
N LYS A 393 -22.77 19.26 11.41
CA LYS A 393 -22.89 19.83 12.77
C LYS A 393 -24.26 19.66 13.38
N GLU A 394 -25.31 19.88 12.61
CA GLU A 394 -26.67 19.97 13.14
C GLU A 394 -27.40 18.62 13.17
N ARG A 395 -27.03 17.70 12.25
CA ARG A 395 -27.74 16.43 12.07
C ARG A 395 -26.94 15.21 12.51
N LEU A 396 -25.59 15.29 12.49
CA LEU A 396 -24.74 14.13 12.78
C LEU A 396 -24.01 14.24 14.13
N TYR A 397 -23.93 15.44 14.73
CA TYR A 397 -23.21 15.61 15.99
C TYR A 397 -24.11 15.41 17.20
N ASP A 398 -23.75 14.43 18.04
CA ASP A 398 -24.37 14.18 19.34
C ASP A 398 -23.58 14.92 20.45
N GLN A 399 -24.14 16.02 20.93
CA GLN A 399 -23.51 16.86 21.98
C GLN A 399 -23.36 16.13 23.32
N GLU A 400 -24.26 15.20 23.66
CA GLU A 400 -24.21 14.50 24.96
C GLU A 400 -23.03 13.53 24.99
N LYS A 401 -22.74 12.88 23.86
CA LYS A 401 -21.62 11.94 23.71
C LYS A 401 -20.33 12.62 23.25
N SER A 402 -20.41 13.80 22.67
CA SER A 402 -19.32 14.45 21.91
C SER A 402 -18.81 13.54 20.78
N LEU A 403 -19.72 12.93 20.03
CA LEU A 403 -19.42 12.03 18.93
C LEU A 403 -20.34 12.29 17.74
N PHE A 404 -19.85 12.01 16.53
CA PHE A 404 -20.68 11.99 15.33
C PHE A 404 -21.34 10.61 15.14
N VAL A 405 -22.59 10.64 14.72
CA VAL A 405 -23.43 9.46 14.49
C VAL A 405 -23.61 9.25 12.97
N THR A 406 -23.79 8.00 12.55
CA THR A 406 -24.11 7.67 11.17
C THR A 406 -25.63 7.70 10.92
N SER A 407 -26.02 7.59 9.64
CA SER A 407 -27.42 7.54 9.23
C SER A 407 -28.21 6.38 9.85
N VAL A 408 -27.52 5.33 10.30
CA VAL A 408 -28.12 4.16 10.99
C VAL A 408 -28.00 4.23 12.50
N ASN A 409 -27.70 5.41 13.05
CA ASN A 409 -27.48 5.65 14.48
C ASN A 409 -26.34 4.82 15.10
N GLU A 410 -25.30 4.60 14.33
CA GLU A 410 -24.06 3.94 14.76
C GLU A 410 -23.00 4.98 15.11
N TYR A 411 -22.18 4.69 16.12
CA TYR A 411 -20.96 5.43 16.42
C TYR A 411 -19.75 4.55 16.09
N ASN A 412 -18.84 5.07 15.28
CA ASN A 412 -17.62 4.36 14.91
C ASN A 412 -16.42 5.31 14.84
N ILE A 413 -15.23 4.74 14.90
CA ILE A 413 -13.98 5.51 14.90
C ILE A 413 -13.75 6.25 13.58
N GLY A 414 -14.10 5.66 12.44
CA GLY A 414 -13.90 6.25 11.11
C GLY A 414 -14.60 7.60 10.96
N SER A 415 -15.86 7.68 11.42
CA SER A 415 -16.64 8.92 11.39
C SER A 415 -15.99 10.03 12.25
N GLN A 416 -15.51 9.70 13.45
CA GLN A 416 -14.88 10.69 14.33
C GLN A 416 -13.59 11.23 13.74
N VAL A 417 -12.74 10.31 13.26
CA VAL A 417 -11.43 10.64 12.68
C VAL A 417 -11.57 11.59 11.50
N TRP A 418 -12.44 11.25 10.54
CA TRP A 418 -12.59 12.10 9.36
C TRP A 418 -13.27 13.44 9.65
N MET A 419 -14.23 13.49 10.58
CA MET A 419 -14.82 14.77 11.01
C MET A 419 -13.80 15.68 11.69
N VAL A 420 -12.86 15.12 12.46
CA VAL A 420 -11.77 15.88 13.10
C VAL A 420 -10.76 16.35 12.06
N LEU A 421 -10.31 15.47 11.15
CA LEU A 421 -9.38 15.84 10.07
C LEU A 421 -9.98 16.89 9.13
N ALA A 422 -11.29 16.83 8.89
CA ALA A 422 -12.01 17.84 8.12
C ALA A 422 -12.21 19.17 8.86
N HIS A 423 -11.80 19.27 10.14
CA HIS A 423 -12.05 20.44 10.99
C HIS A 423 -13.51 20.92 10.87
N VAL A 424 -14.45 19.97 11.03
CA VAL A 424 -15.88 20.29 11.02
C VAL A 424 -16.22 21.13 12.25
N MET A 425 -15.62 20.82 13.40
CA MET A 425 -15.71 21.60 14.63
C MET A 425 -14.43 22.43 14.84
N ASP A 426 -14.43 23.28 15.87
CA ASP A 426 -13.22 23.97 16.30
C ASP A 426 -12.24 23.03 17.04
N ASP A 427 -11.03 23.51 17.31
CA ASP A 427 -9.96 22.69 17.88
C ASP A 427 -10.30 22.16 19.29
N GLU A 428 -11.04 22.95 20.10
CA GLU A 428 -11.43 22.50 21.43
C GLU A 428 -12.45 21.37 21.38
N GLU A 429 -13.41 21.46 20.46
CA GLU A 429 -14.42 20.43 20.28
C GLU A 429 -13.82 19.20 19.58
N ASN A 430 -12.94 19.38 18.58
CA ASN A 430 -12.18 18.28 17.95
C ASN A 430 -11.38 17.48 19.00
N LYS A 431 -10.77 18.15 19.96
CA LYS A 431 -10.09 17.48 21.07
C LYS A 431 -11.05 16.66 21.94
N LYS A 432 -12.23 17.20 22.26
CA LYS A 432 -13.26 16.45 23.03
C LYS A 432 -13.76 15.24 22.26
N ILE A 433 -14.00 15.40 20.96
CA ILE A 433 -14.41 14.30 20.06
C ILE A 433 -13.37 13.18 20.10
N MET A 434 -12.09 13.49 19.89
CA MET A 434 -11.05 12.46 19.92
C MET A 434 -10.83 11.86 21.31
N GLN A 435 -11.00 12.63 22.39
CA GLN A 435 -11.01 12.08 23.75
C GLN A 435 -12.19 11.13 24.00
N ALA A 436 -13.37 11.46 23.46
CA ALA A 436 -14.54 10.57 23.52
C ALA A 436 -14.30 9.32 22.67
N ALA A 437 -13.75 9.47 21.47
CA ALA A 437 -13.39 8.36 20.59
C ALA A 437 -12.37 7.40 21.24
N VAL A 438 -11.36 7.92 21.93
CA VAL A 438 -10.39 7.09 22.69
C VAL A 438 -11.11 6.31 23.81
N ARG A 439 -12.01 6.94 24.56
CA ARG A 439 -12.74 6.25 25.63
C ARG A 439 -13.67 5.15 25.13
N GLU A 440 -14.28 5.35 23.95
CA GLU A 440 -15.32 4.46 23.43
C GLU A 440 -14.75 3.34 22.54
N PHE A 441 -13.72 3.64 21.74
CA PHE A 441 -13.26 2.74 20.66
C PHE A 441 -11.86 2.17 20.87
N PHE A 442 -11.14 2.51 21.96
CA PHE A 442 -9.81 1.93 22.19
C PHE A 442 -9.87 0.79 23.21
N PRO A 443 -9.13 -0.31 22.98
CA PRO A 443 -8.29 -0.56 21.81
C PRO A 443 -9.10 -0.60 20.51
N VAL A 444 -8.52 -0.03 19.43
CA VAL A 444 -9.19 0.06 18.12
C VAL A 444 -9.57 -1.32 17.61
N LYS A 445 -10.82 -1.48 17.21
CA LYS A 445 -11.40 -2.73 16.67
C LYS A 445 -12.14 -2.48 15.35
N ASN A 446 -12.35 -3.54 14.60
CA ASN A 446 -13.10 -3.52 13.34
C ASN A 446 -12.46 -2.62 12.27
N ILE A 447 -11.16 -2.34 12.38
CA ILE A 447 -10.35 -1.66 11.37
C ILE A 447 -9.31 -2.65 10.87
N ALA A 448 -9.32 -2.91 9.57
CA ALA A 448 -8.54 -3.97 8.95
C ALA A 448 -7.22 -3.48 8.35
N THR A 449 -7.05 -2.17 8.12
CA THR A 449 -5.94 -1.66 7.32
C THR A 449 -5.06 -0.63 8.02
N PRO A 450 -3.74 -0.67 7.79
CA PRO A 450 -2.83 0.41 8.17
C PRO A 450 -3.20 1.76 7.55
N TYR A 451 -3.91 1.74 6.42
CA TYR A 451 -4.46 2.93 5.75
C TYR A 451 -5.36 3.73 6.71
N MET A 452 -6.34 3.08 7.32
CA MET A 452 -7.22 3.77 8.27
C MET A 452 -6.50 4.11 9.59
N TYR A 453 -5.58 3.25 10.06
CA TYR A 453 -4.75 3.56 11.23
C TYR A 453 -3.89 4.82 11.04
N HIS A 454 -3.41 5.11 9.82
CA HIS A 454 -2.76 6.39 9.52
C HIS A 454 -3.65 7.58 9.89
N HIS A 455 -4.90 7.55 9.43
CA HIS A 455 -5.84 8.66 9.67
C HIS A 455 -6.23 8.78 11.15
N ILE A 456 -6.35 7.65 11.87
CA ILE A 456 -6.58 7.66 13.32
C ILE A 456 -5.42 8.35 14.04
N VAL A 457 -4.17 7.97 13.74
CA VAL A 457 -2.98 8.56 14.35
C VAL A 457 -2.86 10.05 14.00
N GLN A 458 -3.13 10.42 12.74
CA GLN A 458 -3.12 11.81 12.32
C GLN A 458 -4.16 12.63 13.09
N ALA A 459 -5.39 12.15 13.22
CA ALA A 459 -6.46 12.85 13.96
C ALA A 459 -6.12 13.01 15.44
N LEU A 460 -5.47 12.02 16.07
CA LEU A 460 -4.98 12.13 17.43
C LEU A 460 -3.94 13.24 17.58
N PHE A 461 -2.96 13.33 16.67
CA PHE A 461 -1.97 14.39 16.68
C PHE A 461 -2.61 15.77 16.49
N GLU A 462 -3.51 15.92 15.53
CA GLU A 462 -4.17 17.21 15.24
C GLU A 462 -5.11 17.65 16.36
N ALA A 463 -5.72 16.69 17.08
CA ALA A 463 -6.49 16.96 18.29
C ALA A 463 -5.63 17.21 19.54
N GLY A 464 -4.30 17.19 19.44
CA GLY A 464 -3.37 17.42 20.55
C GLY A 464 -3.24 16.24 21.53
N LEU A 465 -3.62 15.02 21.12
CA LEU A 465 -3.50 13.77 21.89
C LEU A 465 -2.22 13.02 21.45
N LYS A 466 -1.08 13.69 21.66
CA LYS A 466 0.23 13.21 21.17
C LYS A 466 0.65 11.87 21.77
N ASP A 467 0.41 11.68 23.07
CA ASP A 467 0.83 10.47 23.76
C ASP A 467 0.03 9.24 23.27
N GLU A 468 -1.27 9.41 23.05
CA GLU A 468 -2.15 8.38 22.49
C GLU A 468 -1.77 8.03 21.04
N ALA A 469 -1.44 9.05 20.24
CA ALA A 469 -0.96 8.85 18.86
C ALA A 469 0.33 8.02 18.81
N VAL A 470 1.32 8.40 19.62
CA VAL A 470 2.60 7.68 19.71
C VAL A 470 2.41 6.25 20.24
N GLN A 471 1.55 6.08 21.25
CA GLN A 471 1.26 4.76 21.80
C GLN A 471 0.59 3.86 20.75
N LEU A 472 -0.41 4.39 20.02
CA LEU A 472 -1.09 3.64 18.96
C LEU A 472 -0.13 3.22 17.85
N MET A 473 0.79 4.11 17.43
CA MET A 473 1.83 3.75 16.47
C MET A 473 2.70 2.56 16.95
N LYS A 474 3.11 2.58 18.22
CA LYS A 474 3.91 1.51 18.82
C LYS A 474 3.13 0.21 18.96
N ASP A 475 1.85 0.28 19.27
CA ASP A 475 0.99 -0.89 19.45
C ASP A 475 0.61 -1.54 18.12
N TYR A 476 0.44 -0.77 17.06
CA TYR A 476 0.03 -1.27 15.75
C TYR A 476 1.24 -1.67 14.88
N TRP A 477 2.02 -0.69 14.40
CA TRP A 477 3.18 -0.97 13.55
C TRP A 477 4.30 -1.71 14.30
N GLY A 478 4.50 -1.38 15.58
CA GLY A 478 5.45 -2.11 16.42
C GLY A 478 5.06 -3.57 16.64
N LYS A 479 3.76 -3.91 16.63
CA LYS A 479 3.30 -5.31 16.70
C LYS A 479 3.59 -6.07 15.42
N MET A 480 3.41 -5.47 14.22
CA MET A 480 3.84 -6.11 12.97
C MET A 480 5.34 -6.46 13.01
N ILE A 481 6.19 -5.52 13.49
CA ILE A 481 7.63 -5.77 13.64
C ILE A 481 7.91 -6.91 14.62
N ALA A 482 7.22 -6.95 15.76
CA ALA A 482 7.36 -8.02 16.74
C ALA A 482 6.96 -9.40 16.18
N LEU A 483 6.03 -9.43 15.22
CA LEU A 483 5.59 -10.61 14.49
C LEU A 483 6.53 -10.99 13.33
N GLY A 484 7.61 -10.23 13.10
CA GLY A 484 8.65 -10.53 12.12
C GLY A 484 8.63 -9.69 10.84
N ALA A 485 7.88 -8.59 10.79
CA ALA A 485 7.80 -7.74 9.61
C ALA A 485 9.14 -7.03 9.31
N ASP A 486 9.65 -7.20 8.09
CA ASP A 486 10.74 -6.41 7.51
C ASP A 486 10.20 -5.24 6.68
N THR A 487 8.98 -5.39 6.19
CA THR A 487 8.17 -4.39 5.49
C THR A 487 6.76 -4.43 6.05
N TYR A 488 5.99 -3.36 5.90
CA TYR A 488 4.62 -3.29 6.42
C TYR A 488 3.60 -3.91 5.48
N TRP A 489 2.56 -4.48 6.08
CA TRP A 489 1.57 -5.33 5.44
C TRP A 489 0.36 -4.53 4.91
N GLU A 490 -0.35 -5.10 3.95
CA GLU A 490 -1.56 -4.54 3.37
C GLU A 490 -2.71 -4.47 4.38
N ALA A 491 -2.93 -5.54 5.11
CA ALA A 491 -3.96 -5.66 6.13
C ALA A 491 -3.37 -6.27 7.40
N PHE A 492 -3.83 -5.81 8.54
CA PHE A 492 -3.40 -6.31 9.83
C PHE A 492 -4.45 -6.03 10.90
N ASP A 493 -4.93 -7.08 11.53
CA ASP A 493 -5.76 -7.00 12.73
C ASP A 493 -4.93 -7.39 13.95
N PRO A 494 -4.68 -6.47 14.90
CA PRO A 494 -3.93 -6.79 16.11
C PRO A 494 -4.55 -7.89 16.99
N ASP A 495 -5.87 -8.05 16.98
CA ASP A 495 -6.58 -9.07 17.75
C ASP A 495 -6.61 -10.43 17.03
N CYS A 496 -6.44 -10.43 15.70
CA CYS A 496 -6.38 -11.62 14.85
C CYS A 496 -5.21 -11.51 13.85
N PRO A 497 -3.93 -11.63 14.29
CA PRO A 497 -2.76 -11.41 13.44
C PRO A 497 -2.71 -12.28 12.17
N ASP A 498 -3.33 -13.44 12.21
CA ASP A 498 -3.40 -14.37 11.08
C ASP A 498 -4.54 -14.03 10.09
N TYR A 499 -5.22 -12.91 10.31
CA TYR A 499 -6.28 -12.44 9.41
C TYR A 499 -5.75 -12.25 7.98
N SER A 500 -6.50 -12.78 7.03
CA SER A 500 -6.25 -12.60 5.61
C SER A 500 -7.56 -12.22 4.93
N PRO A 501 -7.66 -11.04 4.31
CA PRO A 501 -8.83 -10.68 3.52
C PRO A 501 -9.03 -11.59 2.30
N TYR A 502 -8.02 -12.40 1.99
CA TYR A 502 -7.97 -13.29 0.81
C TYR A 502 -8.07 -14.77 1.16
N GLY A 503 -8.26 -15.10 2.44
CA GLY A 503 -8.45 -16.46 2.93
C GLY A 503 -7.17 -17.29 3.09
N SER A 504 -5.99 -16.74 2.76
CA SER A 504 -4.71 -17.46 2.92
C SER A 504 -3.51 -16.52 3.00
N PRO A 505 -2.54 -16.79 3.87
CA PRO A 505 -1.33 -15.99 3.99
C PRO A 505 -0.47 -16.00 2.72
N ILE A 506 -0.56 -17.06 1.90
CA ILE A 506 0.31 -17.22 0.71
C ILE A 506 0.06 -16.17 -0.37
N VAL A 507 -1.10 -15.53 -0.37
CA VAL A 507 -1.46 -14.46 -1.32
C VAL A 507 -1.53 -13.08 -0.66
N ASN A 508 -1.30 -12.97 0.65
CA ASN A 508 -1.20 -11.68 1.31
C ASN A 508 -0.01 -10.90 0.76
N SER A 509 -0.13 -9.57 0.73
CA SER A 509 0.98 -8.67 0.49
C SER A 509 1.58 -8.25 1.83
N TYR A 510 2.81 -8.69 2.09
CA TYR A 510 3.55 -8.33 3.31
C TYR A 510 4.53 -7.16 3.06
N CYS A 511 4.47 -6.57 1.87
CA CYS A 511 5.06 -5.29 1.54
C CYS A 511 4.01 -4.45 0.80
N HIS A 512 3.42 -3.46 1.49
CA HIS A 512 2.35 -2.63 0.93
C HIS A 512 2.51 -1.18 1.37
N ALA A 513 2.56 -0.27 0.42
CA ALA A 513 3.06 1.07 0.69
C ALA A 513 2.09 2.00 1.42
N TRP A 514 0.78 1.78 1.39
CA TRP A 514 -0.13 2.59 2.22
C TRP A 514 0.13 2.46 3.72
N SER A 515 0.92 1.45 4.12
CA SER A 515 1.33 1.19 5.51
C SER A 515 2.63 1.90 5.91
N CYS A 516 3.35 2.52 4.99
CA CYS A 516 4.65 3.16 5.25
C CYS A 516 4.57 4.50 5.99
N THR A 517 3.37 5.00 6.23
CA THR A 517 3.08 6.36 6.68
C THR A 517 3.60 6.79 8.06
N PRO A 518 4.01 5.88 8.97
CA PRO A 518 4.73 6.32 10.16
C PRO A 518 5.91 7.24 9.87
N VAL A 519 6.57 7.11 8.70
CA VAL A 519 7.68 7.99 8.33
C VAL A 519 7.24 9.45 8.19
N TYR A 520 6.07 9.68 7.58
CA TYR A 520 5.48 11.01 7.47
C TYR A 520 4.98 11.52 8.82
N LEU A 521 4.23 10.70 9.57
CA LEU A 521 3.67 11.08 10.86
C LEU A 521 4.76 11.46 11.87
N ILE A 522 5.84 10.68 11.92
CA ILE A 522 7.01 10.97 12.77
C ILE A 522 7.66 12.28 12.31
N LYS A 523 7.91 12.43 11.02
CA LYS A 523 8.55 13.63 10.48
C LYS A 523 7.74 14.89 10.75
N LYS A 524 6.41 14.83 10.57
CA LYS A 524 5.53 15.98 10.71
C LYS A 524 5.28 16.39 12.17
N TYR A 525 5.07 15.42 13.07
CA TYR A 525 4.55 15.70 14.40
C TYR A 525 5.57 15.49 15.54
N LEU A 526 6.69 14.80 15.29
CA LEU A 526 7.65 14.45 16.33
C LEU A 526 9.05 15.05 16.11
N THR A 527 9.33 15.62 14.93
CA THR A 527 10.60 16.30 14.61
C THR A 527 10.37 17.75 14.19
#